data_b5740db0f9b2cf5501738392dad4fb89
#
_entry.id   b5740db0f9b2cf5501738392dad4fb89
#
_cell.length_a   1.000
_cell.length_b   1.000
_cell.length_c   1.000
_cell.angle_alpha   90.00
_cell.angle_beta   90.00
_cell.angle_gamma   90.00
#
_symmetry.space_group_name_H-M   'P 1'
#
loop_
_entity.id
_entity.type
_entity.pdbx_description
1 polymer ?
#
loop_
_entity_poly.entity_id
_entity_poly.type
_entity_poly.pdbx_seq_one_letter_code
_entity_poly.pdbx_strand_id
1 'polypeptide(L)'
;MAAPTVRRADFLMALAYGTDLATGHSRDFALRSCVLAMRMADAARLDDSMRRAIYHQALLRYIGCNADSHLLAAAWGDEIALRKELQGLDFGDKAEFAAVFVRAITRLLPGAPPEELAEAVQRGLAQAPQVNVPILSDRKSVV
;
A
#
# COMPACT_ATOMS: atom_id res chain seq x y z
N MET A 1 17.29 -11.44 37.35
CA MET A 1 17.32 -11.38 35.86
C MET A 1 16.64 -10.09 35.41
N ALA A 2 17.33 -9.20 34.70
CA ALA A 2 16.71 -8.02 34.15
C ALA A 2 15.75 -8.43 33.01
N ALA A 3 14.56 -7.82 32.95
CA ALA A 3 13.62 -8.09 31.87
C ALA A 3 14.26 -7.65 30.52
N PRO A 4 14.06 -8.40 29.42
CA PRO A 4 14.57 -8.01 28.12
C PRO A 4 13.93 -6.68 27.70
N THR A 5 14.77 -5.66 27.45
CA THR A 5 14.32 -4.35 26.98
C THR A 5 14.32 -4.34 25.46
N VAL A 6 13.15 -4.13 24.86
CA VAL A 6 13.02 -3.93 23.40
C VAL A 6 13.27 -2.47 23.08
N ARG A 7 14.20 -2.16 22.17
CA ARG A 7 14.41 -0.78 21.71
C ARG A 7 13.22 -0.36 20.85
N ARG A 8 12.79 0.90 21.00
CA ARG A 8 11.71 1.46 20.17
C ARG A 8 11.97 1.30 18.66
N ALA A 9 13.23 1.44 18.23
CA ALA A 9 13.61 1.23 16.83
C ALA A 9 13.33 -0.20 16.34
N ASP A 10 13.63 -1.23 17.15
CA ASP A 10 13.38 -2.63 16.80
C ASP A 10 11.89 -2.91 16.65
N PHE A 11 11.08 -2.32 17.54
CA PHE A 11 9.62 -2.42 17.44
C PHE A 11 9.07 -1.76 16.16
N LEU A 12 9.52 -0.54 15.83
CA LEU A 12 9.12 0.15 14.61
C LEU A 12 9.54 -0.61 13.34
N MET A 13 10.76 -1.18 13.33
CA MET A 13 11.22 -2.01 12.21
C MET A 13 10.38 -3.28 12.05
N ALA A 14 9.98 -3.93 13.14
CA ALA A 14 9.10 -5.10 13.09
C ALA A 14 7.71 -4.75 12.54
N LEU A 15 7.13 -3.60 12.94
CA LEU A 15 5.88 -3.09 12.38
C LEU A 15 6.02 -2.79 10.89
N ALA A 16 7.08 -2.12 10.47
CA ALA A 16 7.35 -1.80 9.07
C ALA A 16 7.47 -3.08 8.24
N TYR A 17 8.20 -4.08 8.74
CA TYR A 17 8.32 -5.38 8.08
C TYR A 17 6.97 -6.09 7.92
N GLY A 18 6.15 -6.14 8.98
CA GLY A 18 4.80 -6.70 8.91
C GLY A 18 3.91 -5.97 7.90
N THR A 19 4.03 -4.64 7.84
CA THR A 19 3.32 -3.81 6.88
C THR A 19 3.76 -4.09 5.43
N ASP A 20 5.07 -4.22 5.18
CA ASP A 20 5.59 -4.57 3.85
C ASP A 20 5.00 -5.89 3.35
N LEU A 21 4.95 -6.92 4.21
CA LEU A 21 4.33 -8.22 3.87
C LEU A 21 2.84 -8.09 3.57
N ALA A 22 2.10 -7.38 4.42
CA ALA A 22 0.65 -7.22 4.30
C ALA A 22 0.25 -6.34 3.09
N THR A 23 1.14 -5.48 2.60
CA THR A 23 0.90 -4.65 1.41
C THR A 23 1.49 -5.24 0.12
N GLY A 24 2.12 -6.43 0.20
CA GLY A 24 2.71 -7.11 -0.95
C GLY A 24 4.04 -6.53 -1.41
N HIS A 25 4.67 -5.67 -0.62
CA HIS A 25 6.02 -5.15 -0.88
C HIS A 25 7.10 -6.19 -0.56
N SER A 26 8.33 -5.94 -1.01
CA SER A 26 9.49 -6.71 -0.56
C SER A 26 9.70 -6.52 0.95
N ARG A 27 10.24 -7.55 1.62
CA ARG A 27 10.35 -7.63 3.08
C ARG A 27 11.10 -6.46 3.76
N ASP A 28 11.89 -5.74 3.02
CA ASP A 28 12.75 -4.65 3.50
C ASP A 28 12.45 -3.31 2.82
N PHE A 29 11.30 -3.20 2.17
CA PHE A 29 10.95 -2.03 1.37
C PHE A 29 10.91 -0.75 2.20
N ALA A 30 10.20 -0.76 3.33
CA ALA A 30 10.11 0.39 4.22
C ALA A 30 11.49 0.75 4.81
N LEU A 31 12.28 -0.26 5.19
CA LEU A 31 13.63 -0.05 5.73
C LEU A 31 14.57 0.58 4.68
N ARG A 32 14.58 0.07 3.46
CA ARG A 32 15.39 0.63 2.35
C ARG A 32 14.96 2.05 2.00
N SER A 33 13.65 2.32 1.97
CA SER A 33 13.09 3.65 1.77
C SER A 33 13.53 4.60 2.89
N CYS A 34 13.51 4.14 4.13
CA CYS A 34 13.96 4.91 5.28
C CYS A 34 15.47 5.24 5.19
N VAL A 35 16.31 4.26 4.86
CA VAL A 35 17.76 4.49 4.68
C VAL A 35 18.01 5.52 3.57
N LEU A 36 17.31 5.43 2.45
CA LEU A 36 17.42 6.40 1.37
C LEU A 36 16.99 7.80 1.84
N ALA A 37 15.83 7.91 2.47
CA ALA A 37 15.30 9.17 2.99
C ALA A 37 16.25 9.82 4.01
N MET A 38 16.88 9.03 4.90
CA MET A 38 17.85 9.54 5.86
C MET A 38 19.14 10.03 5.18
N ARG A 39 19.64 9.34 4.14
CA ARG A 39 20.77 9.83 3.36
C ARG A 39 20.46 11.14 2.63
N MET A 40 19.25 11.28 2.11
CA MET A 40 18.81 12.55 1.50
C MET A 40 18.72 13.67 2.53
N ALA A 41 18.19 13.38 3.73
CA ALA A 41 18.14 14.33 4.84
C ALA A 41 19.52 14.79 5.28
N ASP A 42 20.51 13.88 5.33
CA ASP A 42 21.92 14.17 5.63
C ASP A 42 22.54 15.08 4.55
N ALA A 43 22.34 14.74 3.28
CA ALA A 43 22.83 15.55 2.16
C ALA A 43 22.22 16.96 2.14
N ALA A 44 20.94 17.07 2.51
CA ALA A 44 20.23 18.34 2.66
C ALA A 44 20.57 19.10 3.96
N ARG A 45 21.39 18.50 4.83
CA ARG A 45 21.79 19.08 6.14
C ARG A 45 20.62 19.47 7.01
N LEU A 46 19.58 18.65 7.04
CA LEU A 46 18.40 18.89 7.85
C LEU A 46 18.74 18.73 9.35
N ASP A 47 18.04 19.50 10.19
CA ASP A 47 18.20 19.41 11.64
C ASP A 47 17.67 18.08 12.21
N ASP A 48 18.01 17.79 13.46
CA ASP A 48 17.66 16.54 14.13
C ASP A 48 16.15 16.35 14.32
N SER A 49 15.37 17.42 14.39
CA SER A 49 13.91 17.34 14.51
C SER A 49 13.31 16.84 13.21
N MET A 50 13.71 17.44 12.09
CA MET A 50 13.28 17.06 10.76
C MET A 50 13.73 15.64 10.41
N ARG A 51 14.98 15.28 10.74
CA ARG A 51 15.52 13.94 10.54
C ARG A 51 14.70 12.87 11.28
N ARG A 52 14.33 13.13 12.54
CA ARG A 52 13.45 12.24 13.30
C ARG A 52 12.07 12.09 12.66
N ALA A 53 11.49 13.18 12.19
CA ALA A 53 10.20 13.12 11.48
C ALA A 53 10.28 12.28 10.22
N ILE A 54 11.29 12.50 9.38
CA ILE A 54 11.56 11.73 8.15
C ILE A 54 11.73 10.23 8.46
N TYR A 55 12.52 9.90 9.50
CA TYR A 55 12.71 8.51 9.94
C TYR A 55 11.39 7.81 10.24
N HIS A 56 10.52 8.42 11.07
CA HIS A 56 9.23 7.83 11.42
C HIS A 56 8.29 7.74 10.23
N GLN A 57 8.21 8.80 9.42
CA GLN A 57 7.35 8.81 8.23
C GLN A 57 7.78 7.76 7.21
N ALA A 58 9.07 7.60 6.97
CA ALA A 58 9.58 6.62 6.00
C ALA A 58 9.30 5.17 6.45
N LEU A 59 9.48 4.87 7.76
CA LEU A 59 9.21 3.53 8.29
C LEU A 59 7.71 3.21 8.38
N LEU A 60 6.89 4.18 8.77
CA LEU A 60 5.47 3.95 9.07
C LEU A 60 4.55 4.35 7.90
N ARG A 61 5.13 4.67 6.75
CA ARG A 61 4.43 5.20 5.58
C ARG A 61 3.18 4.41 5.18
N TYR A 62 3.24 3.09 5.26
CA TYR A 62 2.17 2.22 4.81
C TYR A 62 1.35 1.59 5.95
N ILE A 63 1.59 2.00 7.21
CA ILE A 63 0.91 1.38 8.36
C ILE A 63 -0.62 1.55 8.28
N GLY A 64 -1.09 2.67 7.74
CA GLY A 64 -2.52 2.93 7.53
C GLY A 64 -3.12 2.12 6.38
N CYS A 65 -2.32 1.63 5.44
CA CYS A 65 -2.82 0.86 4.30
C CYS A 65 -3.42 -0.50 4.68
N ASN A 66 -3.12 -1.00 5.89
CA ASN A 66 -3.66 -2.26 6.39
C ASN A 66 -5.03 -2.10 7.06
N ALA A 67 -5.43 -0.89 7.39
CA ALA A 67 -6.72 -0.64 8.06
C ALA A 67 -7.91 -1.09 7.20
N ASP A 68 -7.80 -0.91 5.88
CA ASP A 68 -8.87 -1.20 4.92
C ASP A 68 -8.67 -2.54 4.17
N SER A 69 -7.69 -3.37 4.57
CA SER A 69 -7.39 -4.65 3.91
C SER A 69 -8.60 -5.56 3.86
N HIS A 70 -9.41 -5.61 4.93
CA HIS A 70 -10.63 -6.41 4.97
C HIS A 70 -11.70 -5.96 3.96
N LEU A 71 -11.81 -4.66 3.67
CA LEU A 71 -12.71 -4.12 2.66
C LEU A 71 -12.23 -4.48 1.25
N LEU A 72 -10.91 -4.37 1.02
CA LEU A 72 -10.31 -4.77 -0.25
C LEU A 72 -10.45 -6.27 -0.48
N ALA A 73 -10.20 -7.10 0.56
CA ALA A 73 -10.38 -8.55 0.47
C ALA A 73 -11.82 -8.93 0.19
N ALA A 74 -12.79 -8.28 0.83
CA ALA A 74 -14.21 -8.52 0.60
C ALA A 74 -14.65 -8.14 -0.83
N ALA A 75 -14.07 -7.08 -1.39
CA ALA A 75 -14.40 -6.59 -2.73
C ALA A 75 -13.64 -7.33 -3.85
N TRP A 76 -12.39 -7.75 -3.61
CA TRP A 76 -11.44 -8.18 -4.63
C TRP A 76 -10.81 -9.55 -4.38
N GLY A 77 -11.17 -10.24 -3.29
CA GLY A 77 -10.62 -11.54 -2.89
C GLY A 77 -9.19 -11.43 -2.40
N ASP A 78 -8.20 -11.69 -3.26
CA ASP A 78 -6.77 -11.58 -2.92
C ASP A 78 -6.28 -10.13 -3.05
N GLU A 79 -6.42 -9.37 -1.96
CA GLU A 79 -6.01 -7.96 -1.92
C GLU A 79 -4.49 -7.79 -2.02
N ILE A 80 -3.70 -8.78 -1.61
CA ILE A 80 -2.23 -8.73 -1.73
C ILE A 80 -1.81 -8.85 -3.20
N ALA A 81 -2.42 -9.75 -3.96
CA ALA A 81 -2.18 -9.88 -5.38
C ALA A 81 -2.60 -8.61 -6.14
N LEU A 82 -3.76 -8.04 -5.80
CA LEU A 82 -4.22 -6.78 -6.37
C LEU A 82 -3.23 -5.64 -6.08
N ARG A 83 -2.78 -5.49 -4.83
CA ARG A 83 -1.82 -4.45 -4.43
C ARG A 83 -0.50 -4.57 -5.20
N LYS A 84 0.00 -5.78 -5.42
CA LYS A 84 1.22 -6.02 -6.23
C LYS A 84 1.06 -5.54 -7.66
N GLU A 85 -0.08 -5.79 -8.28
CA GLU A 85 -0.35 -5.32 -9.64
C GLU A 85 -0.47 -3.80 -9.72
N LEU A 86 -1.01 -3.17 -8.67
CA LEU A 86 -1.13 -1.72 -8.61
C LEU A 86 0.19 -0.99 -8.33
N GLN A 87 1.23 -1.68 -7.82
CA GLN A 87 2.50 -1.04 -7.44
C GLN A 87 3.28 -0.43 -8.60
N GLY A 88 3.18 -1.00 -9.80
CA GLY A 88 3.87 -0.51 -10.98
C GLY A 88 2.99 0.28 -11.94
N LEU A 89 1.73 0.52 -11.58
CA LEU A 89 0.73 1.07 -12.46
C LEU A 89 0.88 2.59 -12.62
N ASP A 90 0.85 3.06 -13.85
CA ASP A 90 0.60 4.47 -14.12
C ASP A 90 -0.90 4.75 -14.01
N PHE A 91 -1.31 5.38 -12.90
CA PHE A 91 -2.72 5.77 -12.69
C PHE A 91 -3.22 6.83 -13.69
N GLY A 92 -2.33 7.46 -14.47
CA GLY A 92 -2.67 8.33 -15.57
C GLY A 92 -3.03 7.56 -16.86
N ASP A 93 -2.54 6.33 -17.01
CA ASP A 93 -2.89 5.45 -18.12
C ASP A 93 -4.17 4.66 -17.82
N LYS A 94 -5.28 5.15 -18.39
CA LYS A 94 -6.60 4.53 -18.21
C LYS A 94 -6.69 3.11 -18.80
N ALA A 95 -5.93 2.83 -19.86
CA ALA A 95 -5.94 1.52 -20.49
C ALA A 95 -5.20 0.48 -19.62
N GLU A 96 -4.05 0.86 -19.06
CA GLU A 96 -3.31 0.02 -18.12
C GLU A 96 -4.14 -0.24 -16.85
N PHE A 97 -4.76 0.80 -16.28
CA PHE A 97 -5.66 0.66 -15.13
C PHE A 97 -6.82 -0.30 -15.43
N ALA A 98 -7.50 -0.13 -16.57
CA ALA A 98 -8.60 -1.01 -16.97
C ALA A 98 -8.14 -2.46 -17.15
N ALA A 99 -6.94 -2.70 -17.70
CA ALA A 99 -6.40 -4.04 -17.88
C ALA A 99 -6.12 -4.75 -16.54
N VAL A 100 -5.57 -4.03 -15.54
CA VAL A 100 -5.38 -4.57 -14.17
C VAL A 100 -6.74 -4.92 -13.55
N PHE A 101 -7.71 -4.04 -13.69
CA PHE A 101 -9.04 -4.21 -13.16
C PHE A 101 -9.76 -5.44 -13.76
N VAL A 102 -9.71 -5.60 -15.09
CA VAL A 102 -10.29 -6.78 -15.77
C VAL A 102 -9.61 -8.06 -15.28
N ARG A 103 -8.27 -8.08 -15.15
CA ARG A 103 -7.56 -9.26 -14.61
C ARG A 103 -7.98 -9.59 -13.19
N ALA A 104 -8.17 -8.60 -12.33
CA ALA A 104 -8.63 -8.81 -10.96
C ALA A 104 -10.04 -9.44 -10.94
N ILE A 105 -10.99 -8.92 -11.71
CA ILE A 105 -12.35 -9.45 -11.83
C ILE A 105 -12.33 -10.89 -12.40
N THR A 106 -11.53 -11.15 -13.43
CA THR A 106 -11.43 -12.50 -14.01
C THR A 106 -10.92 -13.54 -13.01
N ARG A 107 -10.04 -13.13 -12.08
CA ARG A 107 -9.60 -14.01 -10.99
C ARG A 107 -10.69 -14.29 -9.95
N LEU A 108 -11.55 -13.32 -9.69
CA LEU A 108 -12.68 -13.50 -8.77
C LEU A 108 -13.76 -14.42 -9.31
N LEU A 109 -13.92 -14.46 -10.62
CA LEU A 109 -14.97 -15.21 -11.33
C LEU A 109 -14.35 -16.23 -12.32
N PRO A 110 -13.62 -17.23 -11.83
CA PRO A 110 -12.96 -18.19 -12.71
C PRO A 110 -13.99 -19.01 -13.50
N GLY A 111 -13.88 -18.98 -14.83
CA GLY A 111 -14.80 -19.70 -15.72
C GLY A 111 -16.14 -19.04 -15.98
N ALA A 112 -16.35 -17.82 -15.51
CA ALA A 112 -17.57 -17.06 -15.81
C ALA A 112 -17.66 -16.73 -17.32
N PRO A 113 -18.87 -16.74 -17.89
CA PRO A 113 -19.08 -16.37 -19.28
C PRO A 113 -18.73 -14.89 -19.52
N PRO A 114 -18.37 -14.49 -20.76
CA PRO A 114 -17.95 -13.12 -21.06
C PRO A 114 -18.99 -12.04 -20.65
N GLU A 115 -20.27 -12.36 -20.70
CA GLU A 115 -21.37 -11.45 -20.33
C GLU A 115 -21.33 -11.15 -18.83
N GLU A 116 -21.15 -12.15 -17.98
CA GLU A 116 -21.07 -12.01 -16.52
C GLU A 116 -19.81 -11.22 -16.12
N LEU A 117 -18.69 -11.51 -16.80
CA LEU A 117 -17.45 -10.73 -16.60
C LEU A 117 -17.64 -9.24 -16.96
N ALA A 118 -18.31 -8.95 -18.09
CA ALA A 118 -18.57 -7.58 -18.51
C ALA A 118 -19.44 -6.83 -17.50
N GLU A 119 -20.50 -7.47 -17.00
CA GLU A 119 -21.36 -6.89 -15.94
C GLU A 119 -20.60 -6.65 -14.63
N ALA A 120 -19.76 -7.61 -14.23
CA ALA A 120 -18.94 -7.47 -13.02
C ALA A 120 -17.93 -6.32 -13.16
N VAL A 121 -17.30 -6.16 -14.31
CA VAL A 121 -16.41 -5.04 -14.62
C VAL A 121 -17.16 -3.71 -14.56
N GLN A 122 -18.33 -3.61 -15.16
CA GLN A 122 -19.15 -2.39 -15.10
C GLN A 122 -19.56 -2.03 -13.67
N ARG A 123 -20.02 -3.00 -12.89
CA ARG A 123 -20.38 -2.80 -11.47
C ARG A 123 -19.17 -2.32 -10.66
N GLY A 124 -18.02 -2.96 -10.83
CA GLY A 124 -16.81 -2.59 -10.13
C GLY A 124 -16.30 -1.21 -10.50
N LEU A 125 -16.34 -0.81 -11.78
CA LEU A 125 -15.98 0.54 -12.22
C LEU A 125 -16.93 1.59 -11.65
N ALA A 126 -18.23 1.30 -11.55
CA ALA A 126 -19.21 2.20 -10.94
C ALA A 126 -18.96 2.40 -9.43
N GLN A 127 -18.44 1.37 -8.74
CA GLN A 127 -18.15 1.42 -7.31
C GLN A 127 -16.73 1.94 -6.99
N ALA A 128 -15.81 1.91 -7.95
CA ALA A 128 -14.42 2.33 -7.77
C ALA A 128 -14.24 3.71 -7.14
N PRO A 129 -15.04 4.75 -7.47
CA PRO A 129 -14.95 6.05 -6.81
C PRO A 129 -15.27 5.99 -5.32
N GLN A 130 -16.17 5.11 -4.89
CA GLN A 130 -16.59 4.98 -3.49
C GLN A 130 -15.54 4.25 -2.64
N VAL A 131 -14.79 3.31 -3.23
CA VAL A 131 -13.72 2.57 -2.56
C VAL A 131 -12.41 3.39 -2.51
N ASN A 132 -12.15 4.23 -3.52
CA ASN A 132 -10.93 5.01 -3.63
C ASN A 132 -10.93 6.32 -2.82
N VAL A 133 -12.10 6.84 -2.45
CA VAL A 133 -12.20 8.13 -1.74
C VAL A 133 -11.45 8.13 -0.40
N PRO A 134 -11.54 7.10 0.47
CA PRO A 134 -10.74 7.05 1.69
C PRO A 134 -9.24 6.92 1.43
N ILE A 135 -8.84 6.11 0.44
CA ILE A 135 -7.43 5.83 0.13
C ILE A 135 -6.71 7.04 -0.48
N LEU A 136 -7.44 7.87 -1.24
CA LEU A 136 -6.89 9.06 -1.90
C LEU A 136 -7.06 10.33 -1.05
N SER A 137 -8.06 10.43 -0.20
CA SER A 137 -8.27 11.60 0.66
C SER A 137 -7.21 11.72 1.75
N ASP A 138 -6.69 10.60 2.24
CA ASP A 138 -5.63 10.59 3.26
C ASP A 138 -4.27 11.09 2.74
N ARG A 139 -4.07 11.12 1.41
CA ARG A 139 -2.85 11.69 0.79
C ARG A 139 -2.83 13.23 0.79
N LYS A 140 -3.97 13.90 0.99
CA LYS A 140 -4.06 15.36 1.01
C LYS A 140 -3.86 15.97 2.40
N SER A 141 -3.88 15.18 3.45
CA SER A 141 -3.73 15.65 4.84
C SER A 141 -2.29 15.61 5.36
N VAL A 142 -1.30 15.30 4.52
CA VAL A 142 0.12 15.21 4.88
C VAL A 142 0.95 16.24 4.07
N VAL A 143 0.45 17.47 3.96
CA VAL A 143 1.24 18.63 3.50
C VAL A 143 1.15 19.74 4.54
#